data_740c5caecc7486af4c40bc615936b630
#
_entry.id   740c5caecc7486af4c40bc615936b630
#
_cell.length_a   1.000
_cell.length_b   1.000
_cell.length_c   1.000
_cell.angle_alpha   90.00
_cell.angle_beta   90.00
_cell.angle_gamma   90.00
#
_symmetry.space_group_name_H-M   'P 1'
#
loop_
_entity.id
_entity.type
_entity.pdbx_description
1 polymer ?
#
loop_
_entity_poly.entity_id
_entity_poly.type
_entity_poly.pdbx_seq_one_letter_code
_entity_poly.pdbx_strand_id
1 'polypeptide(L)'
;MPRKIMLVFFLFISEFCYAQVVVSEFNLSDINRGGMTKAQAEKLLIIALKYQKYDLSLDGVFVDGDLQDKHGNPPHPGYCDFSLGYDTLTAGAIDYWGLFSVSSQTGDIWEINKCERVIFPQLQKIQQEIMKKTGATFASEVVQRRGLGCTDE
;
A
#
# COMPACT_ATOMS: atom_id res chain seq x y z
N MET A 1 -43.32 -25.23 -14.85
CA MET A 1 -42.64 -23.93 -14.68
C MET A 1 -41.89 -23.94 -13.37
N PRO A 2 -40.60 -23.98 -13.43
CA PRO A 2 -39.73 -23.04 -12.74
C PRO A 2 -38.40 -22.83 -13.50
N ARG A 3 -38.20 -21.65 -14.09
CA ARG A 3 -37.00 -21.40 -14.93
C ARG A 3 -36.39 -19.99 -14.64
N LYS A 4 -36.43 -19.51 -13.39
CA LYS A 4 -35.96 -18.17 -13.05
C LYS A 4 -35.04 -18.06 -11.83
N ILE A 5 -34.53 -19.16 -11.24
CA ILE A 5 -33.70 -19.12 -10.03
C ILE A 5 -32.20 -19.32 -10.34
N MET A 6 -31.83 -19.64 -11.58
CA MET A 6 -30.45 -20.04 -11.90
C MET A 6 -29.52 -18.89 -12.37
N LEU A 7 -30.01 -17.68 -12.48
CA LEU A 7 -29.22 -16.56 -13.06
C LEU A 7 -28.60 -15.62 -12.03
N VAL A 8 -28.94 -15.74 -10.74
CA VAL A 8 -28.43 -14.86 -9.69
C VAL A 8 -27.16 -15.44 -9.03
N PHE A 9 -26.90 -16.73 -9.18
CA PHE A 9 -25.75 -17.37 -8.52
C PHE A 9 -24.39 -17.20 -9.25
N PHE A 10 -24.42 -16.79 -10.52
CA PHE A 10 -23.18 -16.68 -11.32
C PHE A 10 -22.45 -15.34 -11.17
N LEU A 11 -23.12 -14.29 -10.66
CA LEU A 11 -22.50 -12.97 -10.49
C LEU A 11 -21.68 -12.82 -9.20
N PHE A 12 -21.89 -13.71 -8.21
CA PHE A 12 -21.15 -13.65 -6.94
C PHE A 12 -19.79 -14.37 -6.97
N ILE A 13 -19.53 -15.21 -7.98
CA ILE A 13 -18.31 -16.04 -8.03
C ILE A 13 -17.11 -15.23 -8.57
N SER A 14 -17.34 -14.18 -9.37
CA SER A 14 -16.25 -13.41 -10.00
C SER A 14 -15.50 -12.49 -9.02
N GLU A 15 -16.17 -11.94 -8.01
CA GLU A 15 -15.51 -11.08 -7.03
C GLU A 15 -14.65 -11.86 -6.04
N PHE A 16 -15.04 -13.09 -5.69
CA PHE A 16 -14.26 -13.94 -4.78
C PHE A 16 -12.93 -14.40 -5.37
N CYS A 17 -12.87 -14.60 -6.69
CA CYS A 17 -11.66 -15.07 -7.37
C CYS A 17 -10.58 -13.97 -7.45
N TYR A 18 -10.98 -12.71 -7.64
CA TYR A 18 -10.05 -11.58 -7.73
C TYR A 18 -9.40 -11.27 -6.36
N ALA A 19 -10.16 -11.37 -5.28
CA ALA A 19 -9.65 -11.15 -3.92
C ALA A 19 -8.61 -12.20 -3.51
N GLN A 20 -8.76 -13.45 -3.94
CA GLN A 20 -7.80 -14.52 -3.64
C GLN A 20 -6.48 -14.37 -4.40
N VAL A 21 -6.52 -13.87 -5.63
CA VAL A 21 -5.30 -13.68 -6.45
C VAL A 21 -4.40 -12.60 -5.85
N VAL A 22 -4.96 -11.46 -5.40
CA VAL A 22 -4.17 -10.36 -4.83
C VAL A 22 -3.54 -10.75 -3.49
N VAL A 23 -4.26 -11.49 -2.64
CA VAL A 23 -3.69 -11.98 -1.36
C VAL A 23 -2.60 -13.02 -1.59
N SER A 24 -2.67 -13.81 -2.68
CA SER A 24 -1.63 -14.78 -3.03
C SER A 24 -0.34 -14.14 -3.57
N GLU A 25 -0.41 -12.91 -4.11
CA GLU A 25 0.77 -12.18 -4.58
C GLU A 25 1.59 -11.56 -3.44
N PHE A 26 0.98 -11.33 -2.26
CA PHE A 26 1.67 -10.76 -1.11
C PHE A 26 2.05 -11.86 -0.11
N ASN A 27 3.36 -12.10 0.01
CA ASN A 27 3.85 -13.13 0.93
C ASN A 27 3.84 -12.65 2.38
N LEU A 28 2.88 -13.18 3.15
CA LEU A 28 2.73 -12.91 4.58
C LEU A 28 3.66 -13.76 5.46
N SER A 29 4.30 -14.83 4.92
CA SER A 29 5.03 -15.82 5.76
C SER A 29 6.16 -15.19 6.55
N ASP A 30 6.86 -14.23 5.97
CA ASP A 30 8.08 -13.64 6.51
C ASP A 30 7.82 -12.44 7.45
N ILE A 31 6.53 -12.07 7.62
CA ILE A 31 6.14 -11.03 8.58
C ILE A 31 6.11 -11.62 9.98
N ASN A 32 6.74 -10.93 10.90
CA ASN A 32 6.79 -11.29 12.32
C ASN A 32 6.46 -10.06 13.19
N ARG A 33 6.69 -10.14 14.49
CA ARG A 33 6.44 -9.03 15.43
C ARG A 33 7.26 -7.78 15.15
N GLY A 34 8.37 -7.88 14.44
CA GLY A 34 9.18 -6.75 13.98
C GLY A 34 8.55 -5.95 12.83
N GLY A 35 7.49 -6.48 12.22
CA GLY A 35 6.79 -5.86 11.10
C GLY A 35 7.32 -6.29 9.73
N MET A 36 6.91 -5.55 8.73
CA MET A 36 7.37 -5.71 7.34
C MET A 36 8.75 -5.11 7.14
N THR A 37 9.54 -5.75 6.31
CA THR A 37 10.74 -5.13 5.73
C THR A 37 10.34 -4.05 4.72
N LYS A 38 11.27 -3.14 4.39
CA LYS A 38 11.09 -2.13 3.33
C LYS A 38 10.67 -2.76 1.99
N ALA A 39 11.30 -3.88 1.61
CA ALA A 39 10.95 -4.58 0.37
C ALA A 39 9.52 -5.18 0.40
N GLN A 40 9.03 -5.59 1.56
CA GLN A 40 7.64 -6.03 1.72
C GLN A 40 6.67 -4.84 1.67
N ALA A 41 7.02 -3.72 2.30
CA ALA A 41 6.24 -2.49 2.25
C ALA A 41 6.13 -1.95 0.81
N GLU A 42 7.21 -1.99 0.03
CA GLU A 42 7.22 -1.64 -1.39
C GLU A 42 6.27 -2.53 -2.22
N LYS A 43 6.32 -3.85 -2.01
CA LYS A 43 5.39 -4.78 -2.68
C LYS A 43 3.93 -4.47 -2.34
N LEU A 44 3.64 -4.15 -1.09
CA LEU A 44 2.30 -3.76 -0.66
C LEU A 44 1.86 -2.46 -1.33
N LEU A 45 2.76 -1.47 -1.42
CA LEU A 45 2.52 -0.22 -2.15
C LEU A 45 2.23 -0.49 -3.63
N ILE A 46 3.02 -1.34 -4.30
CA ILE A 46 2.81 -1.69 -5.71
C ILE A 46 1.40 -2.28 -5.93
N ILE A 47 0.91 -3.12 -5.02
CA ILE A 47 -0.47 -3.64 -5.07
C ILE A 47 -1.48 -2.49 -4.98
N ALA A 48 -1.26 -1.55 -4.07
CA ALA A 48 -2.12 -0.38 -3.89
C ALA A 48 -2.12 0.54 -5.12
N LEU A 49 -0.95 0.82 -5.69
CA LEU A 49 -0.81 1.65 -6.88
C LEU A 49 -1.51 1.03 -8.10
N LYS A 50 -1.38 -0.28 -8.31
CA LYS A 50 -2.11 -1.01 -9.35
C LYS A 50 -3.62 -0.92 -9.16
N TYR A 51 -4.10 -1.03 -7.92
CA TYR A 51 -5.52 -0.85 -7.62
C TYR A 51 -6.00 0.56 -7.96
N GLN A 52 -5.21 1.57 -7.66
CA GLN A 52 -5.45 2.98 -8.00
C GLN A 52 -5.25 3.28 -9.49
N LYS A 53 -4.92 2.25 -10.31
CA LYS A 53 -4.74 2.32 -11.76
C LYS A 53 -3.54 3.15 -12.22
N TYR A 54 -2.52 3.26 -11.40
CA TYR A 54 -1.23 3.74 -11.90
C TYR A 54 -0.65 2.71 -12.87
N ASP A 55 -0.22 3.18 -14.03
CA ASP A 55 0.44 2.33 -15.02
C ASP A 55 1.94 2.22 -14.70
N LEU A 56 2.28 1.20 -13.90
CA LEU A 56 3.65 0.93 -13.51
C LEU A 56 4.46 0.20 -14.59
N SER A 57 3.86 -0.11 -15.75
CA SER A 57 4.54 -0.75 -16.86
C SER A 57 5.16 0.24 -17.86
N LEU A 58 4.85 1.52 -17.72
CA LEU A 58 5.44 2.56 -18.56
C LEU A 58 6.96 2.63 -18.34
N ASP A 59 7.70 2.67 -19.44
CA ASP A 59 9.14 2.84 -19.40
C ASP A 59 9.50 4.19 -18.74
N GLY A 60 10.41 4.17 -17.76
CA GLY A 60 10.77 5.34 -16.96
C GLY A 60 9.96 5.53 -15.67
N VAL A 61 8.89 4.74 -15.42
CA VAL A 61 8.21 4.77 -14.12
C VAL A 61 9.04 4.05 -13.07
N PHE A 62 9.18 4.66 -11.90
CA PHE A 62 9.92 4.09 -10.79
C PHE A 62 9.23 4.32 -9.44
N VAL A 63 9.49 3.41 -8.50
CA VAL A 63 9.20 3.56 -7.08
C VAL A 63 10.55 3.61 -6.37
N ASP A 64 10.85 4.73 -5.72
CA ASP A 64 12.08 4.93 -4.96
C ASP A 64 11.77 4.97 -3.46
N GLY A 65 12.39 4.08 -2.69
CA GLY A 65 12.24 3.98 -1.26
C GLY A 65 13.44 4.51 -0.47
N ASP A 66 14.45 5.10 -1.09
CA ASP A 66 15.65 5.59 -0.40
C ASP A 66 15.53 7.03 0.09
N LEU A 67 14.28 7.44 0.39
CA LEU A 67 14.00 8.77 0.91
C LEU A 67 14.61 8.96 2.31
N GLN A 68 15.30 10.08 2.46
CA GLN A 68 15.93 10.49 3.72
C GLN A 68 15.67 11.97 3.98
N ASP A 69 15.58 12.33 5.26
CA ASP A 69 15.60 13.72 5.68
C ASP A 69 17.02 14.31 5.54
N LYS A 70 17.17 15.60 5.86
CA LYS A 70 18.46 16.31 5.83
C LYS A 70 19.52 15.73 6.79
N HIS A 71 19.15 14.82 7.68
CA HIS A 71 20.03 14.17 8.64
C HIS A 71 20.30 12.69 8.27
N GLY A 72 19.75 12.21 7.16
CA GLY A 72 19.89 10.82 6.70
C GLY A 72 18.95 9.83 7.40
N ASN A 73 17.92 10.30 8.10
CA ASN A 73 16.93 9.46 8.73
C ASN A 73 15.69 9.26 7.83
N PRO A 74 14.92 8.18 8.02
CA PRO A 74 13.61 8.06 7.39
C PRO A 74 12.73 9.27 7.74
N PRO A 75 12.04 9.90 6.77
CA PRO A 75 11.22 11.10 7.00
C PRO A 75 10.13 10.88 8.05
N HIS A 76 9.52 9.70 8.06
CA HIS A 76 8.42 9.36 8.97
C HIS A 76 8.75 8.11 9.79
N PRO A 77 9.16 8.24 11.07
CA PRO A 77 9.47 7.09 11.91
C PRO A 77 8.30 6.10 12.04
N GLY A 78 8.57 4.81 11.84
CA GLY A 78 7.56 3.75 11.85
C GLY A 78 6.93 3.48 10.48
N TYR A 79 7.22 4.31 9.49
CA TYR A 79 6.81 4.14 8.10
C TYR A 79 8.01 3.89 7.18
N CYS A 80 7.76 3.22 6.08
CA CYS A 80 8.65 3.17 4.94
C CYS A 80 8.13 4.18 3.90
N ASP A 81 8.96 5.14 3.55
CA ASP A 81 8.61 6.21 2.64
C ASP A 81 9.07 5.90 1.22
N PHE A 82 8.19 6.17 0.25
CA PHE A 82 8.43 5.91 -1.16
C PHE A 82 7.97 7.09 -2.01
N SER A 83 8.75 7.44 -3.03
CA SER A 83 8.29 8.30 -4.11
C SER A 83 7.90 7.47 -5.32
N LEU A 84 6.79 7.85 -5.94
CA LEU A 84 6.40 7.37 -7.27
C LEU A 84 6.71 8.48 -8.27
N GLY A 85 7.49 8.17 -9.27
CA GLY A 85 7.90 9.15 -10.27
C GLY A 85 8.02 8.54 -11.67
N TYR A 86 8.21 9.44 -12.63
CA TYR A 86 8.43 9.13 -14.02
C TYR A 86 9.66 9.89 -14.52
N ASP A 87 10.64 9.16 -15.03
CA ASP A 87 11.82 9.75 -15.68
C ASP A 87 11.42 10.21 -17.08
N THR A 88 11.33 11.51 -17.26
CA THR A 88 10.85 12.08 -18.52
C THR A 88 11.91 11.98 -19.62
N LEU A 89 11.49 12.07 -20.88
CA LEU A 89 12.42 12.10 -22.01
C LEU A 89 13.33 13.34 -22.03
N THR A 90 13.04 14.34 -21.18
CA THR A 90 13.90 15.52 -21.01
C THR A 90 15.00 15.20 -20.02
N ALA A 91 16.25 15.26 -20.44
CA ALA A 91 17.42 14.92 -19.61
C ALA A 91 17.39 15.64 -18.26
N GLY A 92 17.41 14.84 -17.16
CA GLY A 92 17.42 15.34 -15.79
C GLY A 92 16.08 15.84 -15.26
N ALA A 93 14.96 15.65 -15.98
CA ALA A 93 13.64 16.00 -15.50
C ALA A 93 12.89 14.76 -15.01
N ILE A 94 12.44 14.82 -13.77
CA ILE A 94 11.61 13.79 -13.12
C ILE A 94 10.24 14.41 -12.84
N ASP A 95 9.19 13.70 -13.23
CA ASP A 95 7.82 14.04 -12.88
C ASP A 95 7.40 13.19 -11.67
N TYR A 96 7.19 13.83 -10.51
CA TYR A 96 6.78 13.15 -9.29
C TYR A 96 5.25 13.02 -9.23
N TRP A 97 4.76 11.78 -9.20
CA TRP A 97 3.34 11.48 -9.18
C TRP A 97 2.76 11.34 -7.78
N GLY A 98 3.61 11.02 -6.79
CA GLY A 98 3.16 10.91 -5.42
C GLY A 98 4.27 10.56 -4.44
N LEU A 99 4.01 10.87 -3.17
CA LEU A 99 4.81 10.48 -2.02
C LEU A 99 3.95 9.62 -1.11
N PHE A 100 4.41 8.41 -0.80
CA PHE A 100 3.65 7.42 -0.05
C PHE A 100 4.41 6.98 1.18
N SER A 101 3.70 6.84 2.30
CA SER A 101 4.23 6.27 3.54
C SER A 101 3.46 5.00 3.87
N VAL A 102 4.17 3.89 4.07
CA VAL A 102 3.62 2.57 4.37
C VAL A 102 4.05 2.15 5.77
N SER A 103 3.09 1.94 6.68
CA SER A 103 3.40 1.43 8.02
C SER A 103 3.98 0.02 7.94
N SER A 104 5.12 -0.18 8.58
CA SER A 104 5.74 -1.51 8.69
C SER A 104 4.96 -2.46 9.58
N GLN A 105 4.14 -1.95 10.50
CA GLN A 105 3.46 -2.72 11.53
C GLN A 105 2.02 -3.08 11.17
N THR A 106 1.32 -2.23 10.43
CA THR A 106 -0.09 -2.41 10.10
C THR A 106 -0.35 -2.53 8.62
N GLY A 107 0.61 -2.10 7.77
CA GLY A 107 0.41 -1.96 6.33
C GLY A 107 -0.49 -0.78 5.97
N ASP A 108 -0.69 0.17 6.89
CA ASP A 108 -1.40 1.41 6.59
C ASP A 108 -0.65 2.22 5.54
N ILE A 109 -1.34 2.73 4.52
CA ILE A 109 -0.75 3.46 3.39
C ILE A 109 -1.36 4.84 3.30
N TRP A 110 -0.51 5.86 3.25
CA TRP A 110 -0.90 7.25 3.08
C TRP A 110 -0.21 7.86 1.86
N GLU A 111 -0.97 8.55 1.04
CA GLU A 111 -0.44 9.46 0.02
C GLU A 111 -0.24 10.83 0.66
N ILE A 112 1.01 11.15 0.95
CA ILE A 112 1.38 12.31 1.79
C ILE A 112 1.04 13.65 1.11
N ASN A 113 1.24 13.75 -0.20
CA ASN A 113 0.97 15.00 -0.93
C ASN A 113 -0.50 15.40 -0.90
N LYS A 114 -1.41 14.43 -0.77
CA LYS A 114 -2.86 14.67 -0.71
C LYS A 114 -3.44 14.50 0.70
N CYS A 115 -2.63 13.98 1.64
CA CYS A 115 -3.10 13.54 2.95
C CYS A 115 -4.28 12.56 2.85
N GLU A 116 -4.21 11.64 1.91
CA GLU A 116 -5.22 10.63 1.66
C GLU A 116 -4.75 9.25 2.10
N ARG A 117 -5.56 8.58 2.87
CA ARG A 117 -5.36 7.19 3.26
C ARG A 117 -5.84 6.26 2.15
N VAL A 118 -5.00 5.32 1.72
CA VAL A 118 -5.38 4.33 0.71
C VAL A 118 -6.22 3.23 1.34
N ILE A 119 -7.46 3.07 0.88
CA ILE A 119 -8.42 2.11 1.43
C ILE A 119 -9.13 1.36 0.31
N PHE A 120 -9.05 0.03 0.32
CA PHE A 120 -9.87 -0.85 -0.51
C PHE A 120 -9.94 -2.27 0.11
N PRO A 121 -10.95 -3.09 -0.23
CA PRO A 121 -11.23 -4.33 0.49
C PRO A 121 -10.07 -5.33 0.54
N GLN A 122 -9.30 -5.46 -0.55
CA GLN A 122 -8.17 -6.40 -0.61
C GLN A 122 -7.02 -5.93 0.28
N LEU A 123 -6.71 -4.62 0.29
CA LEU A 123 -5.70 -4.05 1.18
C LEU A 123 -6.09 -4.27 2.64
N GLN A 124 -7.35 -4.01 3.01
CA GLN A 124 -7.83 -4.21 4.37
C GLN A 124 -7.66 -5.65 4.85
N LYS A 125 -7.88 -6.65 3.98
CA LYS A 125 -7.63 -8.05 4.31
C LYS A 125 -6.14 -8.33 4.59
N ILE A 126 -5.25 -7.80 3.75
CA ILE A 126 -3.79 -7.94 3.95
C ILE A 126 -3.38 -7.26 5.25
N GLN A 127 -3.86 -6.04 5.51
CA GLN A 127 -3.59 -5.29 6.74
C GLN A 127 -4.05 -6.07 8.00
N GLN A 128 -5.22 -6.70 7.97
CA GLN A 128 -5.68 -7.55 9.07
C GLN A 128 -4.72 -8.71 9.35
N GLU A 129 -4.19 -9.36 8.32
CA GLU A 129 -3.24 -10.45 8.50
C GLU A 129 -1.86 -9.93 8.99
N ILE A 130 -1.41 -8.77 8.51
CA ILE A 130 -0.20 -8.11 9.04
C ILE A 130 -0.37 -7.82 10.52
N MET A 131 -1.46 -7.16 10.92
CA MET A 131 -1.75 -6.81 12.31
C MET A 131 -1.87 -8.03 13.22
N LYS A 132 -2.40 -9.16 12.76
CA LYS A 132 -2.40 -10.43 13.51
C LYS A 132 -0.98 -10.92 13.82
N LYS A 133 -0.05 -10.74 12.90
CA LYS A 133 1.34 -11.21 13.05
C LYS A 133 2.19 -10.27 13.88
N THR A 134 2.02 -8.98 13.70
CA THR A 134 2.77 -7.94 14.43
C THR A 134 2.24 -7.70 15.84
N GLY A 135 0.94 -7.90 16.05
CA GLY A 135 0.22 -7.50 17.25
C GLY A 135 -0.13 -6.02 17.31
N ALA A 136 0.20 -5.25 16.27
CA ALA A 136 -0.15 -3.84 16.16
C ALA A 136 -1.61 -3.64 15.71
N THR A 137 -2.12 -2.44 15.90
CA THR A 137 -3.43 -2.00 15.42
C THR A 137 -3.32 -0.58 14.89
N PHE A 138 -4.27 -0.13 14.09
CA PHE A 138 -4.30 1.27 13.67
C PHE A 138 -4.36 2.23 14.87
N ALA A 139 -5.03 1.85 15.96
CA ALA A 139 -5.09 2.65 17.18
C ALA A 139 -3.73 2.74 17.89
N SER A 140 -2.89 1.70 17.83
CA SER A 140 -1.56 1.73 18.45
C SER A 140 -0.56 2.62 17.68
N GLU A 141 -0.87 3.01 16.44
CA GLU A 141 0.00 3.83 15.58
C GLU A 141 -0.40 5.33 15.52
N VAL A 142 -1.30 5.78 16.37
CA VAL A 142 -1.76 7.20 16.35
C VAL A 142 -0.58 8.18 16.44
N VAL A 143 0.41 7.89 17.31
CA VAL A 143 1.59 8.78 17.47
C VAL A 143 2.43 8.85 16.19
N GLN A 144 2.70 7.70 15.56
CA GLN A 144 3.44 7.63 14.29
C GLN A 144 2.65 8.31 13.18
N ARG A 145 1.33 8.11 13.13
CA ARG A 145 0.45 8.71 12.12
C ARG A 145 0.41 10.23 12.22
N ARG A 146 0.42 10.80 13.41
CA ARG A 146 0.58 12.26 13.61
C ARG A 146 1.90 12.77 12.99
N GLY A 147 2.95 11.97 13.03
CA GLY A 147 4.23 12.28 12.41
C GLY A 147 4.17 12.43 10.89
N LEU A 148 3.14 11.92 10.22
CA LEU A 148 2.91 12.12 8.78
C LEU A 148 2.49 13.56 8.43
N GLY A 149 2.01 14.33 9.42
CA GLY A 149 1.49 15.69 9.20
C GLY A 149 0.16 15.76 8.48
N CYS A 150 -0.53 14.61 8.35
CA CYS A 150 -1.79 14.49 7.58
C CYS A 150 -3.04 14.30 8.45
N THR A 151 -2.88 14.16 9.74
CA THR A 151 -4.02 13.92 10.67
C THR A 151 -3.93 14.82 11.87
N ASP A 152 -5.09 15.28 12.35
CA ASP A 152 -5.26 16.06 13.59
C ASP A 152 -5.60 15.18 14.81
N GLU A 153 -5.43 13.85 14.68
CA GLU A 153 -5.74 12.85 15.72
C GLU A 153 -4.87 12.98 16.97
#